data_e58f7e03845ed4388a4812b51eed83a1
#
_entry.id   e58f7e03845ed4388a4812b51eed83a1
#
_cell.length_a   1.000
_cell.length_b   1.000
_cell.length_c   1.000
_cell.angle_alpha   90.00
_cell.angle_beta   90.00
_cell.angle_gamma   90.00
#
_symmetry.space_group_name_H-M   'P 1'
#
loop_
_entity.id
_entity.type
_entity.pdbx_description
1 polymer ?
#
loop_
_entity_poly.entity_id
_entity_poly.type
_entity_poly.pdbx_seq_one_letter_code
_entity_poly.pdbx_strand_id
1 'polypeptide(L)'
;MTSTALIKYNIISTGSKGNAVIIERVILIDCGVGFKALKPFYSDLRLVLLTHIHSDHFNKRTIRRLAAERPTLRFACCRWLVEPLTACGVSKNNIDILEFNRLYGYGLCNVIPVPLVHNVPNCGWKIHFAKKGKMIYCTDTNNMNGIMALNYDLFMVEANYDENEIEERIRQKKENGEYAYELQVIKNHLSKQK
;
A
#
# COMPACT_ATOMS: atom_id res chain seq x y z
N MET A 1 -28.49 13.59 -13.76
CA MET A 1 -27.10 13.11 -13.64
C MET A 1 -26.68 13.30 -12.20
N THR A 2 -26.64 12.26 -11.40
CA THR A 2 -26.16 12.33 -10.00
C THR A 2 -24.64 12.50 -10.04
N SER A 3 -24.15 13.67 -9.62
CA SER A 3 -22.72 13.93 -9.45
C SER A 3 -22.17 12.87 -8.49
N THR A 4 -21.38 11.94 -9.00
CA THR A 4 -20.65 10.97 -8.17
C THR A 4 -19.60 11.76 -7.37
N ALA A 5 -19.72 11.77 -6.05
CA ALA A 5 -18.74 12.44 -5.20
C ALA A 5 -17.39 11.76 -5.37
N LEU A 6 -16.34 12.52 -5.72
CA LEU A 6 -14.99 12.00 -5.92
C LEU A 6 -14.40 11.36 -4.64
N ILE A 7 -13.61 10.31 -4.81
CA ILE A 7 -12.83 9.70 -3.72
C ILE A 7 -11.78 10.72 -3.25
N LYS A 8 -11.83 11.11 -1.99
CA LYS A 8 -10.86 12.04 -1.39
C LYS A 8 -9.64 11.28 -0.87
N TYR A 9 -8.46 11.78 -1.16
CA TYR A 9 -7.22 11.20 -0.67
C TYR A 9 -6.19 12.25 -0.27
N ASN A 10 -5.27 11.86 0.62
CA ASN A 10 -4.08 12.61 0.99
C ASN A 10 -2.88 11.67 0.92
N ILE A 11 -1.96 11.95 0.03
CA ILE A 11 -0.66 11.27 -0.03
C ILE A 11 0.22 11.90 1.05
N ILE A 12 0.51 11.15 2.11
CA ILE A 12 1.40 11.60 3.19
C ILE A 12 2.86 11.45 2.76
N SER A 13 3.17 10.32 2.14
CA SER A 13 4.49 10.02 1.60
C SER A 13 4.41 8.88 0.59
N THR A 14 5.35 8.85 -0.37
CA THR A 14 5.56 7.76 -1.33
C THR A 14 7.04 7.51 -1.51
N GLY A 15 7.40 6.27 -1.87
CA GLY A 15 8.78 5.85 -2.17
C GLY A 15 9.56 5.39 -0.96
N SER A 16 10.87 5.16 -1.12
CA SER A 16 11.76 4.49 -0.17
C SER A 16 11.89 5.15 1.22
N LYS A 17 11.43 6.37 1.38
CA LYS A 17 11.42 7.08 2.68
C LYS A 17 10.16 6.80 3.50
N GLY A 18 9.19 6.10 2.92
CA GLY A 18 7.95 5.68 3.57
C GLY A 18 6.75 5.88 2.66
N ASN A 19 5.82 4.93 2.74
CA ASN A 19 4.57 4.94 2.02
C ASN A 19 3.40 5.04 3.02
N ALA A 20 2.53 6.00 2.81
CA ALA A 20 1.31 6.19 3.59
C ALA A 20 0.32 7.07 2.82
N VAL A 21 -0.87 6.55 2.57
CA VAL A 21 -1.95 7.27 1.89
C VAL A 21 -3.20 7.21 2.76
N ILE A 22 -3.82 8.37 2.96
CA ILE A 22 -5.11 8.48 3.66
C ILE A 22 -6.23 8.57 2.63
N ILE A 23 -7.21 7.68 2.73
CA ILE A 23 -8.41 7.68 1.89
C ILE A 23 -9.62 8.04 2.75
N GLU A 24 -10.44 8.99 2.28
CA GLU A 24 -11.67 9.45 2.95
C GLU A 24 -11.47 9.85 4.41
N ARG A 25 -10.26 10.28 4.80
CA ARG A 25 -9.82 10.61 6.17
C ARG A 25 -9.81 9.43 7.15
N VAL A 26 -10.39 8.30 6.81
CA VAL A 26 -10.67 7.19 7.75
C VAL A 26 -9.94 5.88 7.42
N ILE A 27 -9.36 5.76 6.23
CA ILE A 27 -8.55 4.59 5.83
C ILE A 27 -7.12 5.03 5.63
N LEU A 28 -6.18 4.34 6.26
CA LEU A 28 -4.75 4.44 5.98
C LEU A 28 -4.33 3.24 5.13
N ILE A 29 -3.71 3.48 3.99
CA ILE A 29 -3.05 2.43 3.19
C ILE A 29 -1.55 2.58 3.41
N ASP A 30 -0.93 1.52 3.89
CA ASP A 30 0.43 1.42 4.39
C ASP A 30 0.77 2.40 5.54
N CYS A 31 1.74 2.02 6.34
CA CYS A 31 2.15 2.75 7.53
C CYS A 31 3.68 2.82 7.58
N GLY A 32 4.32 3.29 6.50
CA GLY A 32 5.78 3.37 6.38
C GLY A 32 6.38 4.65 6.96
N VAL A 33 5.55 5.56 7.48
CA VAL A 33 5.98 6.87 7.97
C VAL A 33 6.05 6.95 9.48
N GLY A 34 6.77 7.94 10.00
CA GLY A 34 6.75 8.26 11.43
C GLY A 34 5.39 8.79 11.89
N PHE A 35 4.99 8.48 13.13
CA PHE A 35 3.69 8.87 13.69
C PHE A 35 3.37 10.37 13.59
N LYS A 36 4.38 11.24 13.64
CA LYS A 36 4.22 12.69 13.49
C LYS A 36 3.51 13.06 12.20
N ALA A 37 3.79 12.33 11.11
CA ALA A 37 3.17 12.56 9.80
C ALA A 37 1.68 12.18 9.77
N LEU A 38 1.27 11.21 10.60
CA LEU A 38 -0.12 10.77 10.72
C LEU A 38 -0.93 11.57 11.74
N LYS A 39 -0.29 12.43 12.55
CA LYS A 39 -0.94 13.17 13.64
C LYS A 39 -2.21 13.93 13.23
N PRO A 40 -2.31 14.54 12.04
CA PRO A 40 -3.53 15.23 11.61
C PRO A 40 -4.73 14.31 11.31
N PHE A 41 -4.50 12.99 11.19
CA PHE A 41 -5.50 12.04 10.71
C PHE A 41 -5.79 10.90 11.68
N TYR A 42 -4.83 10.53 12.55
CA TYR A 42 -4.88 9.28 13.32
C TYR A 42 -6.13 9.13 14.19
N SER A 43 -6.72 10.24 14.67
CA SER A 43 -7.95 10.23 15.47
C SER A 43 -9.17 9.78 14.68
N ASP A 44 -9.19 10.03 13.37
CA ASP A 44 -10.30 9.72 12.48
C ASP A 44 -10.18 8.32 11.86
N LEU A 45 -8.99 7.71 11.92
CA LEU A 45 -8.74 6.40 11.30
C LEU A 45 -9.66 5.32 11.88
N ARG A 46 -10.22 4.51 11.01
CA ARG A 46 -11.04 3.34 11.35
C ARG A 46 -10.46 2.04 10.81
N LEU A 47 -9.67 2.11 9.74
CA LEU A 47 -9.08 0.98 9.05
C LEU A 47 -7.67 1.30 8.58
N VAL A 48 -6.75 0.36 8.78
CA VAL A 48 -5.41 0.35 8.20
C VAL A 48 -5.30 -0.85 7.27
N LEU A 49 -4.98 -0.61 6.01
CA LEU A 49 -4.73 -1.64 5.00
C LEU A 49 -3.22 -1.74 4.79
N LEU A 50 -2.63 -2.92 5.03
CA LEU A 50 -1.19 -3.11 4.93
C LEU A 50 -0.85 -4.09 3.81
N THR A 51 0.09 -3.71 2.96
CA THR A 51 0.49 -4.47 1.77
C THR A 51 1.53 -5.53 2.09
N HIS A 52 2.69 -5.14 2.62
CA HIS A 52 3.82 -6.03 2.89
C HIS A 52 4.73 -5.52 4.02
N ILE A 53 5.81 -6.28 4.31
CA ILE A 53 6.61 -6.12 5.53
C ILE A 53 7.75 -5.11 5.43
N HIS A 54 8.10 -4.58 4.27
CA HIS A 54 9.20 -3.63 4.15
C HIS A 54 9.01 -2.41 5.05
N SER A 55 10.09 -1.88 5.58
CA SER A 55 10.07 -0.83 6.62
C SER A 55 9.45 0.48 6.15
N ASP A 56 9.49 0.75 4.85
CA ASP A 56 8.88 1.90 4.20
C ASP A 56 7.36 1.70 3.91
N HIS A 57 6.80 0.53 4.24
CA HIS A 57 5.37 0.21 4.25
C HIS A 57 4.88 -0.19 5.64
N PHE A 58 5.78 -0.69 6.50
CA PHE A 58 5.47 -1.25 7.81
C PHE A 58 6.38 -0.68 8.90
N ASN A 59 6.12 0.56 9.34
CA ASN A 59 6.88 1.18 10.42
C ASN A 59 6.40 0.64 11.79
N LYS A 60 7.16 -0.28 12.36
CA LYS A 60 6.84 -0.95 13.63
C LYS A 60 6.56 0.01 14.78
N ARG A 61 7.29 1.13 14.85
CA ARG A 61 7.11 2.13 15.94
C ARG A 61 5.78 2.86 15.79
N THR A 62 5.43 3.25 14.58
CA THR A 62 4.17 3.95 14.28
C THR A 62 2.98 3.02 14.48
N ILE A 63 3.04 1.77 14.00
CA ILE A 63 1.99 0.77 14.20
C ILE A 63 1.77 0.50 15.69
N ARG A 64 2.84 0.30 16.47
CA ARG A 64 2.74 0.11 17.94
C ARG A 64 2.03 1.28 18.60
N ARG A 65 2.35 2.50 18.20
CA ARG A 65 1.72 3.69 18.76
C ARG A 65 0.25 3.81 18.35
N LEU A 66 -0.09 3.55 17.08
CA LEU A 66 -1.49 3.50 16.63
C LEU A 66 -2.30 2.46 17.41
N ALA A 67 -1.77 1.26 17.61
CA ALA A 67 -2.44 0.21 18.38
C ALA A 67 -2.71 0.62 19.84
N ALA A 68 -1.74 1.30 20.48
CA ALA A 68 -1.87 1.78 21.86
C ALA A 68 -2.87 2.95 21.99
N GLU A 69 -2.79 3.94 21.10
CA GLU A 69 -3.64 5.14 21.16
C GLU A 69 -5.05 4.91 20.59
N ARG A 70 -5.24 3.88 19.76
CA ARG A 70 -6.49 3.57 19.07
C ARG A 70 -6.85 2.09 19.23
N PRO A 71 -7.29 1.64 20.42
CA PRO A 71 -7.52 0.23 20.73
C PRO A 71 -8.66 -0.42 19.94
N THR A 72 -9.48 0.35 19.23
CA THR A 72 -10.56 -0.13 18.35
C THR A 72 -10.21 -0.04 16.86
N LEU A 73 -9.01 0.45 16.50
CA LEU A 73 -8.56 0.56 15.11
C LEU A 73 -8.37 -0.83 14.51
N ARG A 74 -8.99 -1.05 13.34
CA ARG A 74 -8.88 -2.30 12.59
C ARG A 74 -7.64 -2.28 11.70
N PHE A 75 -6.95 -3.41 11.64
CA PHE A 75 -5.81 -3.63 10.75
C PHE A 75 -6.15 -4.80 9.82
N ALA A 76 -6.32 -4.52 8.54
CA ALA A 76 -6.58 -5.54 7.54
C ALA A 76 -5.29 -5.85 6.76
N CYS A 77 -4.99 -7.11 6.63
CA CYS A 77 -3.78 -7.59 5.96
C CYS A 77 -3.96 -9.04 5.47
N CYS A 78 -3.06 -9.49 4.62
CA CYS A 78 -2.94 -10.92 4.35
C CYS A 78 -2.13 -11.63 5.45
N ARG A 79 -2.16 -12.95 5.46
CA ARG A 79 -1.66 -13.81 6.55
C ARG A 79 -0.22 -13.52 6.98
N TRP A 80 0.67 -13.14 6.07
CA TRP A 80 2.10 -12.90 6.38
C TRP A 80 2.38 -11.70 7.29
N LEU A 81 1.41 -10.80 7.48
CA LEU A 81 1.57 -9.64 8.38
C LEU A 81 0.93 -9.85 9.76
N VAL A 82 0.26 -10.96 10.02
CA VAL A 82 -0.41 -11.23 11.30
C VAL A 82 0.59 -11.27 12.46
N GLU A 83 1.66 -12.05 12.33
CA GLU A 83 2.70 -12.14 13.35
C GLU A 83 3.44 -10.80 13.56
N PRO A 84 3.91 -10.10 12.51
CA PRO A 84 4.47 -8.76 12.65
C PRO A 84 3.56 -7.74 13.35
N LEU A 85 2.25 -7.75 13.04
CA LEU A 85 1.27 -6.87 13.70
C LEU A 85 1.11 -7.22 15.19
N THR A 86 1.00 -8.51 15.51
CA THR A 86 0.92 -8.97 16.89
C THR A 86 2.18 -8.60 17.68
N ALA A 87 3.37 -8.73 17.08
CA ALA A 87 4.63 -8.28 17.66
C ALA A 87 4.72 -6.77 17.87
N CYS A 88 3.92 -5.99 17.13
CA CYS A 88 3.74 -4.55 17.36
C CYS A 88 2.71 -4.22 18.44
N GLY A 89 2.08 -5.21 19.08
CA GLY A 89 1.07 -5.02 20.13
C GLY A 89 -0.35 -4.80 19.60
N VAL A 90 -0.60 -5.05 18.31
CA VAL A 90 -1.98 -5.05 17.78
C VAL A 90 -2.72 -6.26 18.33
N SER A 91 -3.88 -6.04 18.96
CA SER A 91 -4.74 -7.12 19.42
C SER A 91 -5.18 -8.01 18.27
N LYS A 92 -5.14 -9.34 18.45
CA LYS A 92 -5.62 -10.30 17.45
C LYS A 92 -7.08 -10.03 17.04
N ASN A 93 -7.89 -9.52 17.96
CA ASN A 93 -9.29 -9.16 17.68
C ASN A 93 -9.43 -7.95 16.73
N ASN A 94 -8.37 -7.18 16.56
CA ASN A 94 -8.32 -6.01 15.67
C ASN A 94 -7.62 -6.31 14.34
N ILE A 95 -7.15 -7.55 14.11
CA ILE A 95 -6.51 -7.96 12.88
C ILE A 95 -7.52 -8.73 12.02
N ASP A 96 -7.79 -8.20 10.83
CA ASP A 96 -8.59 -8.85 9.81
C ASP A 96 -7.67 -9.54 8.81
N ILE A 97 -7.74 -10.86 8.74
CA ILE A 97 -6.95 -11.67 7.81
C ILE A 97 -7.75 -11.84 6.53
N LEU A 98 -7.28 -11.23 5.44
CA LEU A 98 -7.96 -11.23 4.16
C LEU A 98 -7.29 -12.19 3.17
N GLU A 99 -8.11 -12.87 2.37
CA GLU A 99 -7.69 -13.78 1.31
C GLU A 99 -7.86 -13.13 -0.06
N PHE A 100 -6.93 -13.39 -0.98
CA PHE A 100 -6.95 -12.82 -2.32
C PHE A 100 -8.28 -13.02 -3.04
N ASN A 101 -8.67 -11.98 -3.77
CA ASN A 101 -9.84 -11.95 -4.64
C ASN A 101 -11.18 -12.18 -3.91
N ARG A 102 -11.21 -12.09 -2.57
CA ARG A 102 -12.44 -12.15 -1.77
C ARG A 102 -12.85 -10.74 -1.32
N LEU A 103 -14.14 -10.48 -1.32
CA LEU A 103 -14.71 -9.19 -0.92
C LEU A 103 -15.03 -9.17 0.57
N TYR A 104 -14.58 -8.12 1.27
CA TYR A 104 -14.79 -7.88 2.69
C TYR A 104 -15.42 -6.52 2.93
N GLY A 105 -16.55 -6.52 3.67
CA GLY A 105 -17.31 -5.30 3.97
C GLY A 105 -16.86 -4.64 5.27
N TYR A 106 -16.60 -3.32 5.22
CA TYR A 106 -16.24 -2.50 6.37
C TYR A 106 -17.27 -1.42 6.71
N GLY A 107 -18.48 -1.54 6.18
CA GLY A 107 -19.55 -0.56 6.36
C GLY A 107 -19.36 0.74 5.56
N LEU A 108 -18.14 1.30 5.55
CA LEU A 108 -17.79 2.50 4.78
C LEU A 108 -17.36 2.16 3.34
N CYS A 109 -16.82 0.99 3.11
CA CYS A 109 -16.37 0.48 1.82
C CYS A 109 -16.29 -1.05 1.83
N ASN A 110 -16.16 -1.63 0.63
CA ASN A 110 -15.73 -3.01 0.44
C ASN A 110 -14.28 -3.04 -0.01
N VAL A 111 -13.51 -4.02 0.49
CA VAL A 111 -12.10 -4.19 0.19
C VAL A 111 -11.84 -5.57 -0.39
N ILE A 112 -10.99 -5.66 -1.41
CA ILE A 112 -10.56 -6.90 -2.04
C ILE A 112 -9.04 -6.86 -2.16
N PRO A 113 -8.28 -7.73 -1.48
CA PRO A 113 -6.85 -7.85 -1.72
C PRO A 113 -6.58 -8.55 -3.06
N VAL A 114 -5.58 -8.06 -3.80
CA VAL A 114 -5.12 -8.67 -5.05
C VAL A 114 -3.65 -9.04 -4.93
N PRO A 115 -3.21 -10.18 -5.52
CA PRO A 115 -1.82 -10.60 -5.42
C PRO A 115 -0.92 -9.66 -6.23
N LEU A 116 0.23 -9.29 -5.66
CA LEU A 116 1.30 -8.55 -6.34
C LEU A 116 2.59 -9.36 -6.34
N VAL A 117 3.44 -9.10 -7.33
CA VAL A 117 4.71 -9.81 -7.50
C VAL A 117 5.86 -8.94 -7.04
N HIS A 118 6.45 -9.31 -5.90
CA HIS A 118 7.55 -8.60 -5.28
C HIS A 118 8.55 -9.59 -4.66
N ASN A 119 9.67 -9.11 -4.10
CA ASN A 119 10.69 -9.95 -3.43
C ASN A 119 10.25 -10.51 -2.07
N VAL A 120 9.15 -10.01 -1.51
CA VAL A 120 8.45 -10.53 -0.33
C VAL A 120 6.96 -10.70 -0.65
N PRO A 121 6.19 -11.50 0.12
CA PRO A 121 4.74 -11.58 -0.06
C PRO A 121 4.10 -10.20 0.00
N ASN A 122 3.35 -9.83 -1.06
CA ASN A 122 2.76 -8.51 -1.23
C ASN A 122 1.33 -8.58 -1.77
N CYS A 123 0.53 -7.57 -1.47
CA CYS A 123 -0.81 -7.40 -2.02
C CYS A 123 -1.09 -5.95 -2.40
N GLY A 124 -1.97 -5.78 -3.38
CA GLY A 124 -2.65 -4.53 -3.66
C GLY A 124 -4.06 -4.54 -3.09
N TRP A 125 -4.74 -3.41 -3.18
CA TRP A 125 -6.07 -3.21 -2.65
C TRP A 125 -7.02 -2.66 -3.71
N LYS A 126 -8.14 -3.35 -3.95
CA LYS A 126 -9.31 -2.79 -4.61
C LYS A 126 -10.27 -2.32 -3.53
N ILE A 127 -10.71 -1.07 -3.61
CA ILE A 127 -11.60 -0.47 -2.61
C ILE A 127 -12.82 0.11 -3.33
N HIS A 128 -14.02 -0.34 -2.93
CA HIS A 128 -15.28 0.06 -3.53
C HIS A 128 -16.12 0.84 -2.52
N PHE A 129 -16.40 2.10 -2.84
CA PHE A 129 -17.27 2.97 -2.04
C PHE A 129 -18.66 3.02 -2.67
N ALA A 130 -19.70 2.81 -1.88
CA ALA A 130 -21.08 2.70 -2.40
C ALA A 130 -21.56 3.92 -3.21
N LYS A 131 -21.07 5.13 -2.87
CA LYS A 131 -21.52 6.39 -3.49
C LYS A 131 -20.40 7.22 -4.13
N LYS A 132 -19.14 6.73 -4.12
CA LYS A 132 -17.97 7.51 -4.56
C LYS A 132 -17.12 6.81 -5.61
N GLY A 133 -17.51 5.58 -6.00
CA GLY A 133 -16.79 4.83 -7.01
C GLY A 133 -15.79 3.83 -6.45
N LYS A 134 -14.81 3.46 -7.28
CA LYS A 134 -13.86 2.37 -7.02
C LYS A 134 -12.44 2.87 -7.19
N MET A 135 -11.54 2.39 -6.36
CA MET A 135 -10.11 2.65 -6.52
C MET A 135 -9.29 1.37 -6.46
N ILE A 136 -8.11 1.44 -7.04
CA ILE A 136 -7.07 0.42 -6.91
C ILE A 136 -5.78 1.05 -6.40
N TYR A 137 -5.11 0.35 -5.49
CA TYR A 137 -3.79 0.69 -4.96
C TYR A 137 -2.85 -0.50 -5.16
N CYS A 138 -1.79 -0.34 -5.96
CA CYS A 138 -0.79 -1.36 -6.23
C CYS A 138 0.59 -0.71 -6.21
N THR A 139 1.40 -1.12 -5.26
CA THR A 139 2.78 -0.64 -5.10
C THR A 139 3.72 -1.83 -4.92
N ASP A 140 4.99 -1.63 -5.25
CA ASP A 140 6.03 -2.65 -5.13
C ASP A 140 5.65 -3.94 -5.85
N THR A 141 5.48 -3.85 -7.16
CA THR A 141 5.19 -4.99 -8.04
C THR A 141 5.92 -4.85 -9.36
N ASN A 142 6.37 -5.94 -9.93
CA ASN A 142 7.04 -5.92 -11.23
C ASN A 142 6.07 -6.04 -12.42
N ASN A 143 4.80 -6.37 -12.17
CA ASN A 143 3.77 -6.43 -13.20
C ASN A 143 2.36 -6.34 -12.62
N MET A 144 1.38 -6.06 -13.47
CA MET A 144 -0.04 -5.99 -13.17
C MET A 144 -0.84 -7.14 -13.80
N ASN A 145 -0.19 -8.23 -14.19
CA ASN A 145 -0.82 -9.34 -14.88
C ASN A 145 -1.95 -9.97 -14.04
N GLY A 146 -3.09 -10.19 -14.66
CA GLY A 146 -4.27 -10.77 -14.01
C GLY A 146 -5.05 -9.79 -13.11
N ILE A 147 -4.62 -8.55 -12.93
CA ILE A 147 -5.33 -7.54 -12.17
C ILE A 147 -6.27 -6.76 -13.09
N MET A 148 -7.55 -7.07 -13.01
CA MET A 148 -8.58 -6.36 -13.77
C MET A 148 -9.16 -5.22 -12.93
N ALA A 149 -9.10 -3.98 -13.42
CA ALA A 149 -9.65 -2.79 -12.77
C ALA A 149 -10.43 -1.92 -13.78
N LEU A 150 -11.27 -2.56 -14.59
CA LEU A 150 -12.12 -1.85 -15.55
C LEU A 150 -13.15 -0.97 -14.84
N ASN A 151 -13.32 0.25 -15.33
CA ASN A 151 -14.26 1.24 -14.78
C ASN A 151 -13.99 1.58 -13.30
N TYR A 152 -12.70 1.69 -12.94
CA TYR A 152 -12.28 2.27 -11.67
C TYR A 152 -12.07 3.77 -11.83
N ASP A 153 -12.37 4.54 -10.78
CA ASP A 153 -12.37 6.00 -10.79
C ASP A 153 -11.03 6.58 -10.34
N LEU A 154 -10.24 5.80 -9.59
CA LEU A 154 -8.94 6.22 -9.08
C LEU A 154 -7.94 5.05 -9.15
N PHE A 155 -6.80 5.32 -9.78
CA PHE A 155 -5.66 4.41 -9.86
C PHE A 155 -4.48 5.00 -9.10
N MET A 156 -3.99 4.27 -8.11
CA MET A 156 -2.74 4.53 -7.41
C MET A 156 -1.81 3.35 -7.66
N VAL A 157 -1.01 3.46 -8.69
CA VAL A 157 -0.08 2.42 -9.15
C VAL A 157 1.32 3.01 -9.14
N GLU A 158 2.31 2.22 -8.72
CA GLU A 158 3.70 2.68 -8.77
C GLU A 158 4.17 2.92 -10.22
N ALA A 159 5.12 3.85 -10.35
CA ALA A 159 5.90 4.07 -11.57
C ALA A 159 7.32 4.40 -11.12
N ASN A 160 8.09 3.37 -10.76
CA ASN A 160 9.31 3.50 -9.96
C ASN A 160 10.50 4.03 -10.78
N TYR A 161 10.61 3.64 -12.04
CA TYR A 161 11.76 4.00 -12.88
C TYR A 161 11.36 4.27 -14.34
N ASP A 162 12.19 5.01 -15.03
CA ASP A 162 12.17 5.15 -16.48
C ASP A 162 13.10 4.11 -17.11
N GLU A 163 12.63 3.38 -18.12
CA GLU A 163 13.37 2.25 -18.71
C GLU A 163 14.68 2.72 -19.35
N ASN A 164 14.68 3.83 -20.08
CA ASN A 164 15.88 4.34 -20.74
C ASN A 164 16.91 4.87 -19.72
N GLU A 165 16.44 5.60 -18.71
CA GLU A 165 17.33 6.15 -17.67
C GLU A 165 17.98 5.03 -16.84
N ILE A 166 17.24 3.97 -16.50
CA ILE A 166 17.78 2.90 -15.66
C ILE A 166 18.78 2.04 -16.41
N GLU A 167 18.54 1.78 -17.71
CA GLU A 167 19.48 1.05 -18.57
C GLU A 167 20.80 1.79 -18.73
N GLU A 168 20.76 3.11 -18.93
CA GLU A 168 21.96 3.96 -19.00
C GLU A 168 22.77 3.90 -17.70
N ARG A 169 22.11 4.00 -16.54
CA ARG A 169 22.77 3.89 -15.22
C ARG A 169 23.43 2.52 -15.03
N ILE A 170 22.75 1.45 -15.44
CA ILE A 170 23.31 0.08 -15.38
C ILE A 170 24.55 -0.04 -16.25
N ARG A 171 24.52 0.52 -17.47
CA ARG A 171 25.65 0.51 -18.38
C ARG A 171 26.87 1.22 -17.78
N GLN A 172 26.69 2.47 -17.30
CA GLN A 172 27.75 3.26 -16.69
C GLN A 172 28.39 2.56 -15.48
N LYS A 173 27.57 1.97 -14.60
CA LYS A 173 28.07 1.23 -13.43
C LYS A 173 28.87 -0.02 -13.82
N LYS A 174 28.42 -0.77 -14.85
CA LYS A 174 29.15 -1.93 -15.36
C LYS A 174 30.50 -1.54 -15.97
N GLU A 175 30.55 -0.44 -16.73
CA GLU A 175 31.79 0.09 -17.30
C GLU A 175 32.79 0.51 -16.21
N ASN A 176 32.28 1.03 -15.08
CA ASN A 176 33.10 1.41 -13.93
C ASN A 176 33.43 0.25 -12.98
N GLY A 177 32.94 -0.96 -13.23
CA GLY A 177 33.13 -2.10 -12.32
C GLY A 177 32.33 -2.00 -11.03
N GLU A 178 31.28 -1.16 -11.00
CA GLU A 178 30.42 -0.93 -9.84
C GLU A 178 29.22 -1.90 -9.81
N TYR A 179 28.71 -2.17 -8.60
CA TYR A 179 27.48 -2.96 -8.43
C TYR A 179 26.24 -2.18 -8.91
N ALA A 180 25.52 -2.74 -9.86
CA ALA A 180 24.29 -2.14 -10.40
C ALA A 180 23.06 -2.60 -9.59
N TYR A 181 22.72 -1.86 -8.52
CA TYR A 181 21.49 -2.05 -7.73
C TYR A 181 20.21 -1.93 -8.58
N GLU A 182 20.26 -1.17 -9.65
CA GLU A 182 19.17 -0.94 -10.60
C GLU A 182 18.60 -2.24 -11.17
N LEU A 183 19.40 -3.31 -11.26
CA LEU A 183 18.89 -4.64 -11.66
C LEU A 183 17.86 -5.21 -10.69
N GLN A 184 17.98 -4.91 -9.39
CA GLN A 184 16.98 -5.28 -8.40
C GLN A 184 15.71 -4.42 -8.53
N VAL A 185 15.85 -3.14 -8.88
CA VAL A 185 14.71 -2.25 -9.14
C VAL A 185 13.87 -2.80 -10.30
N ILE A 186 14.49 -3.11 -11.44
CA ILE A 186 13.80 -3.68 -12.61
C ILE A 186 13.07 -4.98 -12.27
N LYS A 187 13.70 -5.82 -11.44
CA LYS A 187 13.13 -7.12 -11.06
C LYS A 187 11.90 -7.00 -10.17
N ASN A 188 11.78 -5.96 -9.37
CA ASN A 188 10.81 -5.87 -8.28
C ASN A 188 9.75 -4.77 -8.46
N HIS A 189 9.91 -3.88 -9.43
CA HIS A 189 9.08 -2.69 -9.61
C HIS A 189 8.63 -2.47 -11.04
N LEU A 190 7.57 -1.67 -11.20
CA LEU A 190 7.08 -1.23 -12.50
C LEU A 190 7.87 -0.04 -13.04
N SER A 191 8.09 -0.03 -14.35
CA SER A 191 8.55 1.15 -15.06
C SER A 191 7.40 2.15 -15.30
N LYS A 192 7.76 3.36 -15.71
CA LYS A 192 6.80 4.36 -16.16
C LYS A 192 6.12 3.96 -17.48
N GLN A 193 6.76 3.07 -18.25
CA GLN A 193 6.32 2.63 -19.58
C GLN A 193 5.39 1.41 -19.54
N LYS A 194 5.33 0.68 -18.43
CA LYS A 194 4.42 -0.45 -18.21
C LYS A 194 3.08 0.00 -17.62
#